data_292cfa0b38641235bf9307484d553a9b
#
_entry.id   292cfa0b38641235bf9307484d553a9b
#
_cell.length_a   1.000
_cell.length_b   1.000
_cell.length_c   1.000
_cell.angle_alpha   90.00
_cell.angle_beta   90.00
_cell.angle_gamma   90.00
#
_symmetry.space_group_name_H-M   'P 1'
#
loop_
_entity.id
_entity.type
_entity.pdbx_description
1 polymer ?
#
loop_
_entity_poly.entity_id
_entity_poly.type
_entity_poly.pdbx_seq_one_letter_code
_entity_poly.pdbx_strand_id
1 'polypeptide(L)'
;EGDIFNIPTHVFRGFENVGREYGMIMSILGGDDSGGGVVWAPQVLDAATAHGLILSETGLLYDTKKGQKLPVGDKPMTKLSEKEMLGIPEVPVHYVVRDYVARYWDLMALSKNESCLVVGEKGLLKDKPGFEIEFISSKSLAQAVYSINHFEVLMPMKGDWNLTWGGGETVLKPGDTCLLKPNLEHSLIAVDTSESSLYRITNTDDLAGPTWRG
;
A
#
# COMPACT_ATOMS: atom_id res chain seq x y z
N GLU A 1 -10.02 9.47 -5.99
CA GLU A 1 -10.25 8.31 -5.14
C GLU A 1 -9.87 7.04 -5.90
N GLY A 2 -9.14 6.11 -5.24
CA GLY A 2 -8.68 4.88 -5.87
C GLY A 2 -7.39 4.98 -6.71
N ASP A 3 -6.72 6.12 -6.73
CA ASP A 3 -5.44 6.27 -7.42
C ASP A 3 -4.33 5.53 -6.68
N ILE A 4 -3.36 4.98 -7.41
CA ILE A 4 -2.14 4.39 -6.87
C ILE A 4 -0.97 5.36 -7.03
N PHE A 5 -0.23 5.52 -5.93
CA PHE A 5 1.02 6.26 -5.89
C PHE A 5 2.16 5.28 -5.56
N ASN A 6 3.05 5.06 -6.48
CA ASN A 6 4.28 4.29 -6.27
C ASN A 6 5.45 5.26 -6.13
N ILE A 7 5.70 5.70 -4.90
CA ILE A 7 6.73 6.70 -4.61
C ILE A 7 8.05 5.98 -4.39
N PRO A 8 9.12 6.33 -5.14
CA PRO A 8 10.42 5.67 -5.00
C PRO A 8 11.01 5.81 -3.61
N THR A 9 11.88 4.87 -3.26
CA THR A 9 12.72 4.97 -2.06
C THR A 9 13.63 6.20 -2.12
N HIS A 10 14.11 6.67 -0.97
CA HIS A 10 14.99 7.85 -0.84
C HIS A 10 14.36 9.19 -1.25
N VAL A 11 13.03 9.28 -1.32
CA VAL A 11 12.31 10.53 -1.54
C VAL A 11 11.43 10.80 -0.33
N PHE A 12 11.49 12.01 0.22
CA PHE A 12 10.53 12.43 1.24
C PHE A 12 9.14 12.55 0.63
N ARG A 13 8.16 12.10 1.38
CA ARG A 13 6.76 12.13 1.00
C ARG A 13 5.89 12.56 2.16
N GLY A 14 4.85 13.28 1.86
CA GLY A 14 3.80 13.66 2.79
C GLY A 14 2.47 13.67 2.08
N PHE A 15 1.40 13.55 2.84
CA PHE A 15 0.04 13.59 2.33
C PHE A 15 -0.76 14.61 3.14
N GLU A 16 -1.55 15.40 2.45
CA GLU A 16 -2.46 16.35 3.05
C GLU A 16 -3.87 16.12 2.49
N ASN A 17 -4.84 16.00 3.38
CA ASN A 17 -6.24 15.99 2.96
C ASN A 17 -6.69 17.43 2.71
N VAL A 18 -6.74 17.81 1.44
CA VAL A 18 -7.20 19.13 1.00
C VAL A 18 -8.72 19.20 0.83
N GLY A 19 -9.43 18.08 1.02
CA GLY A 19 -10.87 17.98 0.96
C GLY A 19 -11.55 18.33 2.29
N ARG A 20 -12.86 18.32 2.29
CA ARG A 20 -13.70 18.51 3.49
C ARG A 20 -14.19 17.20 4.10
N GLU A 21 -14.15 16.13 3.33
CA GLU A 21 -14.59 14.80 3.70
C GLU A 21 -13.43 13.98 4.27
N TYR A 22 -13.76 12.89 4.93
CA TYR A 22 -12.77 11.94 5.43
C TYR A 22 -11.95 11.37 4.27
N GLY A 23 -10.61 11.39 4.40
CA GLY A 23 -9.67 10.80 3.45
C GLY A 23 -8.97 9.59 4.06
N MET A 24 -8.90 8.50 3.33
CA MET A 24 -8.18 7.29 3.72
C MET A 24 -7.01 7.06 2.75
N ILE A 25 -5.84 6.77 3.31
CA ILE A 25 -4.66 6.33 2.55
C ILE A 25 -4.32 4.94 3.05
N MET A 26 -4.19 4.00 2.13
CA MET A 26 -3.63 2.70 2.41
C MET A 26 -2.19 2.65 1.93
N SER A 27 -1.27 2.24 2.79
CA SER A 27 0.14 2.03 2.45
C SER A 27 0.43 0.56 2.31
N ILE A 28 1.05 0.17 1.19
CA ILE A 28 1.57 -1.16 0.94
C ILE A 28 3.09 -1.05 0.99
N LEU A 29 3.71 -1.77 1.90
CA LEU A 29 5.16 -1.78 2.10
C LEU A 29 5.67 -3.16 1.69
N GLY A 30 6.67 -3.19 0.81
CA GLY A 30 7.39 -4.41 0.45
C GLY A 30 8.54 -4.69 1.41
N GLY A 31 8.93 -5.97 1.53
CA GLY A 31 10.01 -6.44 2.38
C GLY A 31 9.58 -6.83 3.79
N ASP A 32 10.49 -7.52 4.51
CA ASP A 32 10.24 -8.02 5.87
C ASP A 32 10.36 -6.95 6.96
N ASP A 33 10.86 -5.79 6.61
CA ASP A 33 11.11 -4.69 7.55
C ASP A 33 9.94 -3.71 7.56
N SER A 34 8.93 -4.04 8.33
CA SER A 34 7.72 -3.23 8.46
C SER A 34 7.90 -1.90 9.21
N GLY A 35 9.08 -1.60 9.72
CA GLY A 35 9.30 -0.41 10.55
C GLY A 35 10.73 0.14 10.51
N GLY A 36 11.70 -0.63 10.03
CA GLY A 36 13.07 -0.19 9.89
C GLY A 36 13.27 0.71 8.67
N GLY A 37 14.24 1.60 8.75
CA GLY A 37 14.65 2.41 7.61
C GLY A 37 13.73 3.60 7.27
N VAL A 38 12.66 3.86 8.00
CA VAL A 38 11.90 5.09 7.85
C VAL A 38 12.63 6.24 8.53
N VAL A 39 13.03 7.22 7.75
CA VAL A 39 13.68 8.44 8.24
C VAL A 39 12.71 9.61 8.08
N TRP A 40 12.46 10.31 9.17
CA TRP A 40 11.61 11.50 9.12
C TRP A 40 12.43 12.75 8.77
N ALA A 41 11.85 13.61 8.00
CA ALA A 41 12.47 14.90 7.71
C ALA A 41 12.72 15.69 9.01
N PRO A 42 13.84 16.45 9.13
CA PRO A 42 14.19 17.14 10.35
C PRO A 42 13.09 18.02 10.92
N GLN A 43 12.37 18.76 10.07
CA GLN A 43 11.24 19.61 10.47
C GLN A 43 10.05 18.81 11.03
N VAL A 44 9.86 17.56 10.58
CA VAL A 44 8.79 16.68 11.09
C VAL A 44 9.15 16.17 12.48
N LEU A 45 10.43 15.83 12.73
CA LEU A 45 10.93 15.46 14.05
C LEU A 45 10.78 16.63 15.03
N ASP A 46 11.07 17.86 14.61
CA ASP A 46 10.89 19.05 15.44
C ASP A 46 9.42 19.30 15.79
N ALA A 47 8.53 19.23 14.80
CA ALA A 47 7.10 19.36 15.01
C ALA A 47 6.56 18.25 15.93
N ALA A 48 6.97 17.00 15.73
CA ALA A 48 6.59 15.88 16.59
C ALA A 48 7.02 16.12 18.05
N THR A 49 8.28 16.51 18.26
CA THR A 49 8.83 16.81 19.59
C THR A 49 8.06 17.95 20.27
N ALA A 50 7.73 19.03 19.55
CA ALA A 50 6.92 20.13 20.08
C ALA A 50 5.51 19.67 20.52
N HIS A 51 4.99 18.61 19.92
CA HIS A 51 3.72 18.00 20.30
C HIS A 51 3.86 16.88 21.34
N GLY A 52 5.08 16.62 21.83
CA GLY A 52 5.35 15.59 22.84
C GLY A 52 5.49 14.19 22.26
N LEU A 53 5.72 14.06 20.97
CA LEU A 53 5.95 12.80 20.30
C LEU A 53 7.45 12.59 20.06
N ILE A 54 7.97 11.40 20.40
CA ILE A 54 9.36 11.03 20.18
C ILE A 54 9.38 9.79 19.29
N LEU A 55 9.98 9.90 18.11
CA LEU A 55 10.30 8.76 17.27
C LEU A 55 11.66 8.20 17.69
N SER A 56 11.75 6.91 17.95
CA SER A 56 13.00 6.25 18.32
C SER A 56 13.80 5.80 17.09
N GLU A 57 15.08 5.49 17.27
CA GLU A 57 15.95 4.90 16.23
C GLU A 57 15.44 3.52 15.77
N THR A 58 14.63 2.85 16.60
CA THR A 58 13.98 1.58 16.26
C THR A 58 12.66 1.75 15.47
N GLY A 59 12.27 3.00 15.15
CA GLY A 59 11.06 3.30 14.40
C GLY A 59 9.77 3.35 15.23
N LEU A 60 9.86 3.20 16.55
CA LEU A 60 8.70 3.26 17.45
C LEU A 60 8.41 4.69 17.89
N LEU A 61 7.12 5.03 17.97
CA LEU A 61 6.65 6.36 18.38
C LEU A 61 6.17 6.33 19.84
N TYR A 62 6.65 7.28 20.64
CA TYR A 62 6.30 7.43 22.06
C TYR A 62 5.61 8.78 22.29
N ASP A 63 4.47 8.75 22.96
CA ASP A 63 3.71 9.95 23.35
C ASP A 63 4.00 10.31 24.80
N THR A 64 4.84 11.32 25.03
CA THR A 64 5.24 11.78 26.36
C THR A 64 4.09 12.44 27.12
N LYS A 65 3.08 12.99 26.41
CA LYS A 65 1.88 13.55 27.04
C LYS A 65 0.98 12.47 27.62
N LYS A 66 1.08 11.24 27.13
CA LYS A 66 0.43 10.04 27.67
C LYS A 66 1.31 9.31 28.70
N GLY A 67 2.43 9.90 29.09
CA GLY A 67 3.36 9.30 30.06
C GLY A 67 4.24 8.18 29.50
N GLN A 68 4.23 7.97 28.17
CA GLN A 68 5.12 6.99 27.55
C GLN A 68 6.56 7.51 27.59
N LYS A 69 7.51 6.61 27.74
CA LYS A 69 8.95 6.91 27.79
C LYS A 69 9.70 5.95 26.88
N LEU A 70 10.80 6.42 26.33
CA LEU A 70 11.75 5.56 25.64
C LEU A 70 12.24 4.45 26.58
N PRO A 71 12.29 3.20 26.14
CA PRO A 71 12.94 2.11 26.89
C PRO A 71 14.40 2.42 27.17
N VAL A 72 14.92 1.79 28.22
CA VAL A 72 16.36 1.89 28.54
C VAL A 72 17.15 1.28 27.39
N GLY A 73 18.07 2.07 26.83
CA GLY A 73 18.91 1.66 25.70
C GLY A 73 18.40 2.09 24.33
N ASP A 74 17.14 2.52 24.21
CA ASP A 74 16.63 3.14 22.99
C ASP A 74 16.93 4.65 22.96
N LYS A 75 17.09 5.22 21.77
CA LYS A 75 17.44 6.62 21.58
C LYS A 75 16.44 7.31 20.66
N PRO A 76 16.22 8.63 20.81
CA PRO A 76 15.51 9.39 19.81
C PRO A 76 16.18 9.29 18.45
N MET A 77 15.39 9.24 17.38
CA MET A 77 15.89 9.25 16.01
C MET A 77 16.78 10.48 15.78
N THR A 78 17.96 10.23 15.23
CA THR A 78 18.91 11.30 14.87
C THR A 78 18.41 12.04 13.65
N LYS A 79 18.44 13.36 13.69
CA LYS A 79 18.11 14.20 12.53
C LYS A 79 19.16 14.08 11.45
N LEU A 80 18.71 14.06 10.20
CA LEU A 80 19.62 14.19 9.07
C LEU A 80 20.35 15.54 9.12
N SER A 81 21.63 15.52 8.85
CA SER A 81 22.44 16.72 8.66
C SER A 81 22.07 17.45 7.36
N GLU A 82 22.42 18.72 7.25
CA GLU A 82 22.23 19.50 6.01
C GLU A 82 22.89 18.81 4.80
N LYS A 83 24.04 18.19 4.99
CA LYS A 83 24.76 17.47 3.93
C LYS A 83 23.97 16.25 3.44
N GLU A 84 23.37 15.49 4.36
CA GLU A 84 22.53 14.34 4.01
C GLU A 84 21.25 14.79 3.33
N MET A 85 20.65 15.89 3.79
CA MET A 85 19.47 16.49 3.17
C MET A 85 19.73 16.93 1.71
N LEU A 86 20.89 17.53 1.44
CA LEU A 86 21.29 17.92 0.09
C LEU A 86 21.51 16.71 -0.84
N GLY A 87 21.76 15.54 -0.29
CA GLY A 87 21.90 14.29 -1.04
C GLY A 87 20.58 13.65 -1.44
N ILE A 88 19.45 14.12 -0.90
CA ILE A 88 18.12 13.59 -1.21
C ILE A 88 17.62 14.24 -2.51
N PRO A 89 17.27 13.44 -3.52
CA PRO A 89 16.82 14.01 -4.79
C PRO A 89 15.47 14.72 -4.62
N GLU A 90 15.38 15.92 -5.16
CA GLU A 90 14.11 16.60 -5.36
C GLU A 90 13.48 16.12 -6.67
N VAL A 91 12.29 15.54 -6.58
CA VAL A 91 11.53 15.09 -7.74
C VAL A 91 10.52 16.18 -8.09
N PRO A 92 10.60 16.80 -9.27
CA PRO A 92 9.62 17.78 -9.71
C PRO A 92 8.21 17.19 -9.72
N VAL A 93 7.21 17.96 -9.31
CA VAL A 93 5.81 17.51 -9.17
C VAL A 93 5.27 16.83 -10.43
N HIS A 94 5.64 17.30 -11.62
CA HIS A 94 5.17 16.71 -12.86
C HIS A 94 5.75 15.29 -13.11
N TYR A 95 6.94 14.97 -12.60
CA TYR A 95 7.48 13.60 -12.67
C TYR A 95 6.73 12.68 -11.72
N VAL A 96 6.41 13.14 -10.51
CA VAL A 96 5.63 12.34 -9.55
C VAL A 96 4.28 11.95 -10.14
N VAL A 97 3.57 12.88 -10.77
CA VAL A 97 2.26 12.58 -11.36
C VAL A 97 2.39 11.65 -12.58
N ARG A 98 3.39 11.87 -13.42
CA ARG A 98 3.52 11.13 -14.68
C ARG A 98 4.04 9.72 -14.51
N ASP A 99 5.09 9.57 -13.70
CA ASP A 99 5.88 8.33 -13.66
C ASP A 99 5.53 7.45 -12.43
N TYR A 100 4.87 8.03 -11.42
CA TYR A 100 4.62 7.36 -10.13
C TYR A 100 3.14 7.31 -9.74
N VAL A 101 2.23 7.77 -10.57
CA VAL A 101 0.80 7.81 -10.27
C VAL A 101 0.00 7.14 -11.37
N ALA A 102 -0.76 6.10 -11.02
CA ALA A 102 -1.78 5.50 -11.86
C ALA A 102 -3.16 6.01 -11.41
N ARG A 103 -3.87 6.68 -12.29
CA ARG A 103 -5.18 7.24 -12.00
C ARG A 103 -6.27 6.19 -12.12
N TYR A 104 -7.17 6.16 -11.17
CA TYR A 104 -8.27 5.20 -11.11
C TYR A 104 -9.09 5.11 -12.41
N TRP A 105 -9.46 6.25 -12.99
CA TRP A 105 -10.26 6.26 -14.21
C TRP A 105 -9.51 5.80 -15.44
N ASP A 106 -8.20 5.99 -15.49
CA ASP A 106 -7.35 5.43 -16.54
C ASP A 106 -7.25 3.92 -16.40
N LEU A 107 -7.12 3.40 -15.17
CA LEU A 107 -7.13 1.97 -14.89
C LEU A 107 -8.47 1.33 -15.26
N MET A 108 -9.59 1.97 -14.95
CA MET A 108 -10.92 1.52 -15.39
C MET A 108 -11.04 1.46 -16.91
N ALA A 109 -10.42 2.40 -17.61
CA ALA A 109 -10.42 2.43 -19.07
C ALA A 109 -9.53 1.33 -19.68
N LEU A 110 -8.39 1.04 -19.06
CA LEU A 110 -7.46 0.00 -19.50
C LEU A 110 -7.97 -1.41 -19.20
N SER A 111 -8.71 -1.59 -18.10
CA SER A 111 -9.17 -2.91 -17.63
C SER A 111 -10.52 -3.35 -18.23
N LYS A 112 -10.87 -2.92 -19.45
CA LYS A 112 -12.17 -3.26 -20.08
C LYS A 112 -12.29 -4.71 -20.52
N ASN A 113 -11.20 -5.33 -20.94
CA ASN A 113 -11.21 -6.68 -21.51
C ASN A 113 -10.33 -7.65 -20.71
N GLU A 114 -9.35 -7.14 -20.01
CA GLU A 114 -8.40 -7.88 -19.18
C GLU A 114 -7.99 -7.04 -17.97
N SER A 115 -7.46 -7.67 -16.95
CA SER A 115 -6.90 -6.97 -15.79
C SER A 115 -5.68 -6.14 -16.19
N CYS A 116 -5.38 -5.10 -15.42
CA CYS A 116 -4.27 -4.20 -15.68
C CYS A 116 -3.21 -4.36 -14.58
N LEU A 117 -2.00 -4.80 -14.94
CA LEU A 117 -0.87 -4.82 -14.01
C LEU A 117 -0.40 -3.38 -13.78
N VAL A 118 -0.60 -2.87 -12.57
CA VAL A 118 -0.31 -1.48 -12.21
C VAL A 118 1.11 -1.33 -11.70
N VAL A 119 1.50 -2.16 -10.72
CA VAL A 119 2.85 -2.18 -10.12
C VAL A 119 3.47 -3.54 -10.36
N GLY A 120 4.71 -3.57 -10.81
CA GLY A 120 5.46 -4.80 -11.10
C GLY A 120 6.42 -4.62 -12.25
N GLU A 121 7.15 -5.68 -12.60
CA GLU A 121 8.18 -5.63 -13.65
C GLU A 121 7.64 -5.18 -15.01
N LYS A 122 6.42 -5.62 -15.34
CA LYS A 122 5.73 -5.29 -16.59
C LYS A 122 4.55 -4.33 -16.38
N GLY A 123 4.46 -3.77 -15.16
CA GLY A 123 3.40 -2.85 -14.79
C GLY A 123 3.55 -1.46 -15.39
N LEU A 124 2.51 -0.66 -15.23
CA LEU A 124 2.53 0.76 -15.59
C LEU A 124 3.57 1.52 -14.77
N LEU A 125 3.69 1.17 -13.49
CA LEU A 125 4.66 1.72 -12.53
C LEU A 125 5.72 0.65 -12.27
N LYS A 126 6.96 0.92 -12.67
CA LYS A 126 8.00 -0.11 -12.84
C LYS A 126 8.88 -0.38 -11.64
N ASP A 127 8.73 0.35 -10.56
CA ASP A 127 9.49 0.09 -9.34
C ASP A 127 9.07 -1.25 -8.74
N LYS A 128 10.04 -2.06 -8.30
CA LYS A 128 9.81 -3.40 -7.79
C LYS A 128 9.86 -3.42 -6.26
N PRO A 129 8.72 -3.25 -5.60
CA PRO A 129 8.70 -3.22 -4.13
C PRO A 129 8.58 -4.60 -3.47
N GLY A 130 8.79 -5.72 -4.20
CA GLY A 130 8.61 -7.09 -3.69
C GLY A 130 7.18 -7.61 -3.74
N PHE A 131 6.31 -6.93 -4.44
CA PHE A 131 4.94 -7.34 -4.73
C PHE A 131 4.48 -6.79 -6.08
N GLU A 132 3.42 -7.36 -6.59
CA GLU A 132 2.72 -6.86 -7.77
C GLU A 132 1.33 -6.35 -7.37
N ILE A 133 0.86 -5.32 -8.07
CA ILE A 133 -0.51 -4.82 -7.92
C ILE A 133 -1.21 -4.87 -9.25
N GLU A 134 -2.31 -5.58 -9.28
CA GLU A 134 -3.19 -5.70 -10.44
C GLU A 134 -4.52 -5.01 -10.16
N PHE A 135 -5.00 -4.26 -11.13
CA PHE A 135 -6.32 -3.67 -11.11
C PHE A 135 -7.29 -4.53 -11.92
N ILE A 136 -8.38 -4.93 -11.28
CA ILE A 136 -9.40 -5.81 -11.86
C ILE A 136 -10.73 -5.05 -11.87
N SER A 137 -11.38 -5.01 -13.03
CA SER A 137 -12.75 -4.52 -13.14
C SER A 137 -13.74 -5.67 -13.37
N SER A 138 -15.01 -5.45 -13.09
CA SER A 138 -16.06 -6.43 -13.37
C SER A 138 -16.15 -6.84 -14.84
N LYS A 139 -15.59 -6.03 -15.73
CA LYS A 139 -15.54 -6.29 -17.17
C LYS A 139 -14.37 -7.17 -17.60
N SER A 140 -13.29 -7.18 -16.81
CA SER A 140 -12.07 -7.93 -17.12
C SER A 140 -12.03 -9.32 -16.51
N LEU A 141 -12.89 -9.59 -15.52
CA LEU A 141 -12.90 -10.86 -14.81
C LEU A 141 -13.78 -11.88 -15.52
N ALA A 142 -13.17 -12.89 -16.13
CA ALA A 142 -13.89 -14.09 -16.49
C ALA A 142 -14.25 -14.86 -15.20
N GLN A 143 -15.45 -15.43 -15.14
CA GLN A 143 -15.86 -16.32 -14.05
C GLN A 143 -14.99 -17.59 -14.08
N ALA A 144 -13.87 -17.57 -13.40
CA ALA A 144 -12.94 -18.69 -13.33
C ALA A 144 -12.57 -18.97 -11.86
N VAL A 145 -12.50 -20.26 -11.53
CA VAL A 145 -11.80 -20.68 -10.31
C VAL A 145 -10.32 -20.61 -10.61
N TYR A 146 -9.56 -19.96 -9.73
CA TYR A 146 -8.12 -19.86 -9.87
C TYR A 146 -7.42 -19.99 -8.51
N SER A 147 -6.16 -20.33 -8.57
CA SER A 147 -5.26 -20.31 -7.42
C SER A 147 -3.88 -19.88 -7.88
N ILE A 148 -3.14 -19.27 -6.98
CA ILE A 148 -1.73 -18.95 -7.19
C ILE A 148 -0.91 -19.43 -6.00
N ASN A 149 0.38 -19.63 -6.21
CA ASN A 149 1.30 -20.09 -5.18
C ASN A 149 1.87 -18.96 -4.30
N HIS A 150 1.23 -17.82 -4.29
CA HIS A 150 1.61 -16.64 -3.52
C HIS A 150 0.48 -16.21 -2.59
N PHE A 151 0.80 -15.39 -1.59
CA PHE A 151 -0.22 -14.66 -0.85
C PHE A 151 -0.81 -13.56 -1.71
N GLU A 152 -2.12 -13.39 -1.60
CA GLU A 152 -2.86 -12.32 -2.26
C GLU A 152 -3.61 -11.49 -1.22
N VAL A 153 -3.66 -10.19 -1.42
CA VAL A 153 -4.57 -9.30 -0.71
C VAL A 153 -5.56 -8.73 -1.72
N LEU A 154 -6.83 -8.94 -1.48
CA LEU A 154 -7.92 -8.37 -2.27
C LEU A 154 -8.46 -7.12 -1.58
N MET A 155 -8.62 -6.04 -2.35
CA MET A 155 -9.12 -4.75 -1.88
C MET A 155 -10.17 -4.20 -2.84
N PRO A 156 -11.47 -4.39 -2.56
CA PRO A 156 -12.52 -3.74 -3.32
C PRO A 156 -12.44 -2.21 -3.22
N MET A 157 -12.48 -1.55 -4.37
CA MET A 157 -12.50 -0.09 -4.47
C MET A 157 -13.89 0.43 -4.78
N LYS A 158 -14.64 -0.31 -5.60
CA LYS A 158 -16.02 0.02 -5.98
C LYS A 158 -16.83 -1.25 -6.19
N GLY A 159 -18.10 -1.22 -5.76
CA GLY A 159 -19.02 -2.36 -5.85
C GLY A 159 -18.67 -3.51 -4.91
N ASP A 160 -19.61 -4.38 -4.70
CA ASP A 160 -19.49 -5.56 -3.86
C ASP A 160 -18.96 -6.75 -4.69
N TRP A 161 -18.16 -7.61 -4.05
CA TRP A 161 -17.54 -8.76 -4.68
C TRP A 161 -17.81 -10.03 -3.88
N ASN A 162 -18.41 -11.02 -4.53
CA ASN A 162 -18.59 -12.35 -3.93
C ASN A 162 -17.33 -13.18 -4.12
N LEU A 163 -16.71 -13.56 -3.01
CA LEU A 163 -15.56 -14.45 -2.94
C LEU A 163 -16.02 -15.81 -2.45
N THR A 164 -15.81 -16.87 -3.25
CA THR A 164 -16.12 -18.25 -2.89
C THR A 164 -14.87 -19.11 -2.90
N TRP A 165 -14.76 -20.05 -1.95
CA TRP A 165 -13.68 -21.03 -1.84
C TRP A 165 -14.21 -22.35 -1.29
N GLY A 166 -13.45 -23.43 -1.29
CA GLY A 166 -13.88 -24.75 -0.85
C GLY A 166 -14.38 -24.84 0.60
N GLY A 167 -14.17 -23.82 1.43
CA GLY A 167 -14.63 -23.76 2.82
C GLY A 167 -15.78 -22.78 3.07
N GLY A 168 -16.26 -22.04 2.05
CA GLY A 168 -17.35 -21.06 2.22
C GLY A 168 -17.37 -19.94 1.20
N GLU A 169 -18.12 -18.91 1.54
CA GLU A 169 -18.26 -17.70 0.74
C GLU A 169 -18.35 -16.44 1.62
N THR A 170 -17.99 -15.30 1.07
CA THR A 170 -18.18 -13.99 1.71
C THR A 170 -18.35 -12.90 0.66
N VAL A 171 -18.98 -11.80 1.06
CA VAL A 171 -19.06 -10.60 0.23
C VAL A 171 -18.06 -9.57 0.75
N LEU A 172 -17.14 -9.17 -0.11
CA LEU A 172 -16.19 -8.10 0.14
C LEU A 172 -16.78 -6.77 -0.35
N LYS A 173 -16.69 -5.73 0.46
CA LYS A 173 -17.20 -4.39 0.18
C LYS A 173 -16.06 -3.38 0.03
N PRO A 174 -16.28 -2.23 -0.60
CA PRO A 174 -15.31 -1.14 -0.64
C PRO A 174 -14.80 -0.80 0.75
N GLY A 175 -13.45 -0.81 0.92
CA GLY A 175 -12.77 -0.62 2.19
C GLY A 175 -12.42 -1.89 2.95
N ASP A 176 -12.96 -3.05 2.57
CA ASP A 176 -12.52 -4.32 3.10
C ASP A 176 -11.15 -4.72 2.54
N THR A 177 -10.44 -5.55 3.30
CA THR A 177 -9.23 -6.25 2.85
C THR A 177 -9.36 -7.73 3.16
N CYS A 178 -9.00 -8.58 2.22
CA CYS A 178 -9.04 -10.03 2.38
C CYS A 178 -7.68 -10.62 2.03
N LEU A 179 -7.07 -11.38 2.96
CA LEU A 179 -5.84 -12.12 2.72
C LEU A 179 -6.16 -13.55 2.29
N LEU A 180 -5.69 -13.95 1.12
CA LEU A 180 -5.76 -15.30 0.60
C LEU A 180 -4.41 -16.00 0.73
N LYS A 181 -4.44 -17.25 1.18
CA LYS A 181 -3.24 -18.09 1.32
C LYS A 181 -2.82 -18.66 -0.02
N PRO A 182 -1.52 -18.97 -0.20
CA PRO A 182 -1.04 -19.68 -1.37
C PRO A 182 -1.82 -20.97 -1.64
N ASN A 183 -2.08 -21.22 -2.91
CA ASN A 183 -2.77 -22.42 -3.42
C ASN A 183 -4.22 -22.59 -2.95
N LEU A 184 -4.86 -21.53 -2.45
CA LEU A 184 -6.27 -21.55 -2.17
C LEU A 184 -7.06 -21.39 -3.48
N GLU A 185 -7.75 -22.47 -3.89
CA GLU A 185 -8.69 -22.37 -5.01
C GLU A 185 -9.88 -21.49 -4.61
N HIS A 186 -10.12 -20.45 -5.38
CA HIS A 186 -11.21 -19.52 -5.13
C HIS A 186 -11.76 -18.92 -6.44
N SER A 187 -12.94 -18.37 -6.36
CA SER A 187 -13.52 -17.54 -7.42
C SER A 187 -13.97 -16.19 -6.87
N LEU A 188 -13.91 -15.18 -7.70
CA LEU A 188 -14.24 -13.82 -7.37
C LEU A 188 -15.18 -13.25 -8.43
N ILE A 189 -16.38 -12.84 -8.02
CA ILE A 189 -17.42 -12.38 -8.93
C ILE A 189 -17.99 -11.06 -8.41
N ALA A 190 -18.02 -10.04 -9.25
CA ALA A 190 -18.71 -8.80 -8.94
C ALA A 190 -20.21 -9.05 -8.76
N VAL A 191 -20.78 -8.59 -7.65
CA VAL A 191 -22.21 -8.71 -7.38
C VAL A 191 -23.01 -7.82 -8.31
N ASP A 192 -22.51 -6.59 -8.54
CA ASP A 192 -23.03 -5.67 -9.54
C ASP A 192 -22.03 -5.51 -10.69
N THR A 193 -22.48 -5.77 -11.90
CA THR A 193 -21.63 -5.77 -13.10
C THR A 193 -21.42 -4.38 -13.70
N SER A 194 -22.07 -3.34 -13.17
CA SER A 194 -22.07 -2.03 -13.85
C SER A 194 -20.71 -1.33 -13.82
N GLU A 195 -20.00 -1.31 -12.71
CA GLU A 195 -18.69 -0.64 -12.55
C GLU A 195 -17.94 -1.08 -11.29
N SER A 196 -17.89 -2.37 -10.99
CA SER A 196 -17.12 -2.84 -9.84
C SER A 196 -15.63 -2.94 -10.15
N SER A 197 -14.79 -2.67 -9.16
CA SER A 197 -13.33 -2.75 -9.29
C SER A 197 -12.67 -3.10 -7.98
N LEU A 198 -11.53 -3.77 -8.05
CA LEU A 198 -10.69 -4.08 -6.92
C LEU A 198 -9.20 -4.06 -7.29
N TYR A 199 -8.35 -3.95 -6.30
CA TYR A 199 -6.94 -4.23 -6.39
C TYR A 199 -6.65 -5.63 -5.84
N ARG A 200 -5.82 -6.38 -6.59
CA ARG A 200 -5.18 -7.60 -6.15
C ARG A 200 -3.70 -7.33 -5.96
N ILE A 201 -3.21 -7.57 -4.76
CA ILE A 201 -1.81 -7.39 -4.40
C ILE A 201 -1.24 -8.77 -4.17
N THR A 202 -0.20 -9.13 -4.93
CA THR A 202 0.47 -10.43 -4.86
C THR A 202 1.87 -10.23 -4.33
N ASN A 203 2.23 -10.95 -3.26
CA ASN A 203 3.60 -11.00 -2.79
C ASN A 203 4.48 -11.76 -3.79
N THR A 204 5.64 -11.22 -4.16
CA THR A 204 6.56 -11.83 -5.14
C THR A 204 7.92 -12.21 -4.56
N ASP A 205 8.32 -11.66 -3.41
CA ASP A 205 9.65 -11.86 -2.84
C ASP A 205 9.71 -13.01 -1.85
N ASP A 206 8.66 -13.24 -1.08
CA ASP A 206 8.60 -14.28 -0.06
C ASP A 206 7.36 -15.15 -0.21
N LEU A 207 7.58 -16.38 -0.67
CA LEU A 207 6.53 -17.39 -0.82
C LEU A 207 5.98 -17.89 0.52
N ALA A 208 6.75 -17.75 1.60
CA ALA A 208 6.33 -18.14 2.94
C ALA A 208 5.35 -17.13 3.56
N GLY A 209 5.33 -15.90 3.05
CA GLY A 209 4.51 -14.81 3.56
C GLY A 209 4.97 -14.29 4.92
N PRO A 210 4.21 -13.35 5.51
CA PRO A 210 4.59 -12.73 6.77
C PRO A 210 4.64 -13.74 7.91
N THR A 211 5.74 -13.76 8.65
CA THR A 211 5.84 -14.49 9.91
C THR A 211 5.12 -13.69 10.99
N TRP A 212 3.95 -14.16 11.40
CA TRP A 212 3.26 -13.60 12.55
C TRP A 212 4.06 -13.97 13.81
N ARG A 213 4.70 -13.00 14.41
CA ARG A 213 5.19 -13.15 15.78
C ARG A 213 4.00 -12.92 16.70
N GLY A 214 3.52 -14.00 17.31
CA GLY A 214 2.47 -13.98 18.34
C GLY A 214 2.92 -13.27 19.61
#